data_21e0e0b5fcb4c4140c0b4756d01bc18e
#
_entry.id   21e0e0b5fcb4c4140c0b4756d01bc18e
#
_cell.length_a   1.000
_cell.length_b   1.000
_cell.length_c   1.000
_cell.angle_alpha   90.00
_cell.angle_beta   90.00
_cell.angle_gamma   90.00
#
_symmetry.space_group_name_H-M   'P 1'
#
loop_
_entity.id
_entity.type
_entity.pdbx_description
1 polymer ?
#
loop_
_entity_poly.entity_id
_entity_poly.type
_entity_poly.pdbx_seq_one_letter_code
_entity_poly.pdbx_strand_id
1 'polypeptide(L)'
;MFANKNIVKKVLIPAVLLLIIIIALTVRACWSRGDSSSVGKKEIEEIQIDENLRHTIDSFVTKTPAIGKVGLMVYDATAQKEVYSLNEDSLMSPASCMKLLTSVATLNKLGRANVHKTRLYVSGKVEDGTLNGDVTLKTQFDPFFNCDSLYKLTEALNTMGIKKIEGKVVLDMAVYTRMDHEEHWTIGDLRTRYLGLPLSGGAKLRTEMIYALSRLGIKVKKDDIVYGRLRYSKSKQIGEIRTPLCRSINKALKNSSNINAEALLYPLGYTKNKNGNFRNNGCLSLRDFVEKELKMDADASCRIEDGCGLCPDDKLTARLLVNLLNYVYKKKNMFREVNNGLPTSGTDGTLYDRLYAPKVKGKIKAKTGTLTREGGVSSLAGYFYTEDGHLIIFAILNNQCPVMDGRWWQDKLLSRLVK
;
A
#
# COMPACT_ATOMS: atom_id res chain seq x y z
N MET A 1 -44.81 9.36 -53.26
CA MET A 1 -43.80 8.63 -54.06
C MET A 1 -43.52 7.31 -53.35
N PHE A 2 -44.31 6.27 -53.62
CA PHE A 2 -44.22 4.98 -52.94
C PHE A 2 -43.27 4.07 -53.69
N ALA A 3 -42.05 3.84 -53.16
CA ALA A 3 -41.10 2.88 -53.73
C ALA A 3 -41.57 1.45 -53.33
N ASN A 4 -41.68 0.63 -54.35
CA ASN A 4 -42.28 -0.66 -54.36
C ASN A 4 -41.57 -1.71 -53.46
N LYS A 5 -42.13 -2.00 -52.29
CA LYS A 5 -41.60 -2.94 -51.28
C LYS A 5 -41.40 -4.38 -51.79
N ASN A 6 -41.98 -4.72 -52.97
CA ASN A 6 -41.90 -6.08 -53.53
C ASN A 6 -40.63 -6.35 -54.35
N ILE A 7 -39.91 -5.31 -54.83
CA ILE A 7 -38.67 -5.49 -55.59
C ILE A 7 -37.51 -5.78 -54.61
N VAL A 8 -37.52 -5.16 -53.43
CA VAL A 8 -36.49 -5.37 -52.41
C VAL A 8 -36.49 -6.81 -51.87
N LYS A 9 -37.69 -7.42 -51.68
CA LYS A 9 -37.81 -8.82 -51.22
C LYS A 9 -37.41 -9.85 -52.27
N LYS A 10 -37.63 -9.59 -53.57
CA LYS A 10 -37.34 -10.55 -54.64
C LYS A 10 -35.88 -10.58 -55.10
N VAL A 11 -35.10 -9.54 -54.87
CA VAL A 11 -33.71 -9.42 -55.35
C VAL A 11 -32.72 -9.44 -54.19
N LEU A 12 -33.01 -8.77 -53.07
CA LEU A 12 -32.05 -8.64 -51.98
C LEU A 12 -31.94 -9.94 -51.14
N ILE A 13 -33.00 -10.64 -50.91
CA ILE A 13 -32.99 -11.88 -50.10
C ILE A 13 -32.18 -13.00 -50.79
N PRO A 14 -32.35 -13.28 -52.08
CA PRO A 14 -31.51 -14.26 -52.77
C PRO A 14 -30.05 -13.85 -52.87
N ALA A 15 -29.74 -12.57 -53.04
CA ALA A 15 -28.38 -12.07 -53.11
C ALA A 15 -27.63 -12.20 -51.76
N VAL A 16 -28.29 -11.92 -50.62
CA VAL A 16 -27.74 -12.11 -49.29
C VAL A 16 -27.55 -13.59 -48.96
N LEU A 17 -28.49 -14.46 -49.34
CA LEU A 17 -28.35 -15.92 -49.17
C LEU A 17 -27.19 -16.48 -50.04
N LEU A 18 -27.00 -16.00 -51.26
CA LEU A 18 -25.88 -16.40 -52.09
C LEU A 18 -24.54 -15.96 -51.52
N LEU A 19 -24.46 -14.76 -50.93
CA LEU A 19 -23.27 -14.25 -50.28
C LEU A 19 -22.92 -15.08 -49.03
N ILE A 20 -23.93 -15.46 -48.24
CA ILE A 20 -23.72 -16.32 -47.07
C ILE A 20 -23.21 -17.70 -47.48
N ILE A 21 -23.75 -18.27 -48.57
CA ILE A 21 -23.33 -19.58 -49.11
C ILE A 21 -21.89 -19.50 -49.61
N ILE A 22 -21.51 -18.41 -50.31
CA ILE A 22 -20.14 -18.19 -50.79
C ILE A 22 -19.16 -18.04 -49.60
N ILE A 23 -19.52 -17.31 -48.55
CA ILE A 23 -18.72 -17.17 -47.36
C ILE A 23 -18.57 -18.52 -46.64
N ALA A 24 -19.66 -19.31 -46.54
CA ALA A 24 -19.61 -20.63 -45.93
C ALA A 24 -18.75 -21.63 -46.72
N LEU A 25 -18.78 -21.55 -48.03
CA LEU A 25 -17.97 -22.40 -48.92
C LEU A 25 -16.48 -21.97 -48.88
N THR A 26 -16.18 -20.68 -48.80
CA THR A 26 -14.79 -20.20 -48.66
C THR A 26 -14.22 -20.55 -47.30
N VAL A 27 -14.98 -20.43 -46.22
CA VAL A 27 -14.57 -20.88 -44.87
C VAL A 27 -14.34 -22.38 -44.83
N ARG A 28 -15.21 -23.16 -45.50
CA ARG A 28 -15.06 -24.62 -45.56
C ARG A 28 -13.89 -25.06 -46.46
N ALA A 29 -13.59 -24.30 -47.54
CA ALA A 29 -12.43 -24.55 -48.39
C ALA A 29 -11.10 -24.12 -47.73
N CYS A 30 -11.11 -23.12 -46.85
CA CYS A 30 -9.98 -22.80 -45.98
C CYS A 30 -9.77 -23.85 -44.86
N TRP A 31 -10.83 -24.48 -44.40
CA TRP A 31 -10.73 -25.54 -43.40
C TRP A 31 -10.32 -26.90 -43.98
N SER A 32 -10.63 -27.17 -45.26
CA SER A 32 -10.22 -28.42 -45.92
C SER A 32 -8.87 -28.37 -46.60
N ARG A 33 -8.20 -27.21 -46.65
CA ARG A 33 -6.79 -27.02 -47.04
C ARG A 33 -5.89 -26.82 -45.85
N GLY A 34 -6.27 -27.27 -44.65
CA GLY A 34 -5.37 -27.49 -43.53
C GLY A 34 -4.44 -28.65 -43.88
N ASP A 35 -3.36 -28.31 -44.55
CA ASP A 35 -2.18 -29.18 -44.61
C ASP A 35 -1.93 -29.75 -43.21
N SER A 36 -1.79 -31.03 -43.11
CA SER A 36 -1.17 -31.75 -42.01
C SER A 36 0.34 -31.45 -41.97
N SER A 37 0.71 -30.15 -41.96
CA SER A 37 1.98 -29.72 -41.44
C SER A 37 1.81 -29.85 -39.92
N SER A 38 2.51 -30.79 -39.32
CA SER A 38 2.77 -30.91 -37.90
C SER A 38 3.09 -29.49 -37.37
N VAL A 39 2.06 -28.83 -36.84
CA VAL A 39 2.29 -27.75 -35.86
C VAL A 39 2.94 -28.52 -34.71
N GLY A 40 4.28 -28.55 -34.74
CA GLY A 40 5.04 -28.96 -33.59
C GLY A 40 4.44 -28.20 -32.43
N LYS A 41 3.85 -28.92 -31.48
CA LYS A 41 3.65 -28.39 -30.15
C LYS A 41 5.02 -27.82 -29.82
N LYS A 42 5.18 -26.48 -29.84
CA LYS A 42 6.26 -25.87 -29.08
C LYS A 42 6.02 -26.42 -27.66
N GLU A 43 6.77 -27.41 -27.30
CA GLU A 43 6.97 -27.77 -25.90
C GLU A 43 7.33 -26.43 -25.28
N ILE A 44 6.45 -25.95 -24.44
CA ILE A 44 6.77 -24.82 -23.56
C ILE A 44 7.89 -25.42 -22.72
N GLU A 45 9.14 -25.07 -23.05
CA GLU A 45 10.28 -25.43 -22.21
C GLU A 45 9.89 -25.04 -20.78
N GLU A 46 9.70 -26.05 -19.95
CA GLU A 46 9.32 -25.85 -18.57
C GLU A 46 10.51 -25.18 -17.89
N ILE A 47 10.39 -23.88 -17.61
CA ILE A 47 11.44 -23.11 -16.95
C ILE A 47 11.74 -23.82 -15.63
N GLN A 48 12.97 -24.38 -15.52
CA GLN A 48 13.39 -25.13 -14.35
C GLN A 48 13.94 -24.17 -13.28
N ILE A 49 13.76 -24.53 -12.01
CA ILE A 49 14.40 -23.83 -10.89
C ILE A 49 15.92 -24.05 -10.94
N ASP A 50 16.69 -23.08 -10.46
CA ASP A 50 18.12 -23.25 -10.24
C ASP A 50 18.36 -24.20 -9.06
N GLU A 51 18.63 -25.48 -9.34
CA GLU A 51 18.93 -26.50 -8.34
C GLU A 51 20.19 -26.15 -7.51
N ASN A 52 21.13 -25.39 -8.07
CA ASN A 52 22.27 -24.88 -7.30
C ASN A 52 21.84 -23.88 -6.23
N LEU A 53 20.81 -23.07 -6.52
CA LEU A 53 20.23 -22.15 -5.56
C LEU A 53 19.62 -22.92 -4.38
N ARG A 54 18.82 -23.94 -4.66
CA ARG A 54 18.24 -24.84 -3.66
C ARG A 54 19.31 -25.52 -2.81
N HIS A 55 20.31 -26.10 -3.45
CA HIS A 55 21.45 -26.77 -2.79
C HIS A 55 22.23 -25.79 -1.89
N THR A 56 22.43 -24.56 -2.35
CA THR A 56 23.12 -23.50 -1.58
C THR A 56 22.35 -23.17 -0.31
N ILE A 57 21.02 -23.05 -0.40
CA ILE A 57 20.16 -22.76 0.76
C ILE A 57 20.20 -23.93 1.74
N ASP A 58 19.98 -25.14 1.28
CA ASP A 58 19.96 -26.34 2.09
C ASP A 58 21.29 -26.56 2.85
N SER A 59 22.40 -26.46 2.13
CA SER A 59 23.74 -26.54 2.73
C SER A 59 23.98 -25.44 3.77
N PHE A 60 23.47 -24.21 3.52
CA PHE A 60 23.61 -23.12 4.49
C PHE A 60 22.78 -23.37 5.75
N VAL A 61 21.51 -23.73 5.60
CA VAL A 61 20.61 -23.99 6.73
C VAL A 61 21.13 -25.12 7.61
N THR A 62 21.62 -26.19 6.98
CA THR A 62 22.16 -27.34 7.70
C THR A 62 23.47 -27.02 8.45
N LYS A 63 24.40 -26.26 7.83
CA LYS A 63 25.71 -25.94 8.42
C LYS A 63 25.70 -24.70 9.33
N THR A 64 24.65 -23.88 9.27
CA THR A 64 24.54 -22.64 10.01
C THR A 64 23.15 -22.56 10.65
N PRO A 65 22.89 -23.35 11.71
CA PRO A 65 21.58 -23.32 12.35
C PRO A 65 21.25 -21.93 12.87
N ALA A 66 20.00 -21.52 12.68
CA ALA A 66 19.52 -20.24 13.20
C ALA A 66 19.34 -20.33 14.72
N ILE A 67 19.60 -19.22 15.42
CA ILE A 67 19.24 -19.07 16.82
C ILE A 67 17.72 -18.78 16.89
N GLY A 68 17.02 -19.41 17.83
CA GLY A 68 15.59 -19.30 18.01
C GLY A 68 14.79 -19.98 16.90
N LYS A 69 13.68 -19.36 16.49
CA LYS A 69 12.79 -19.91 15.47
C LYS A 69 13.04 -19.20 14.12
N VAL A 70 13.04 -19.98 13.04
CA VAL A 70 13.12 -19.44 11.67
C VAL A 70 11.99 -19.95 10.80
N GLY A 71 11.30 -19.04 10.10
CA GLY A 71 10.42 -19.31 8.96
C GLY A 71 11.07 -18.76 7.70
N LEU A 72 11.28 -19.59 6.71
CA LEU A 72 11.95 -19.25 5.46
C LEU A 72 11.17 -19.81 4.28
N MET A 73 10.97 -18.97 3.26
CA MET A 73 10.51 -19.40 1.96
C MET A 73 11.24 -18.64 0.86
N VAL A 74 11.69 -19.34 -0.15
CA VAL A 74 12.31 -18.81 -1.36
C VAL A 74 11.54 -19.34 -2.57
N TYR A 75 11.16 -18.46 -3.47
CA TYR A 75 10.29 -18.73 -4.59
C TYR A 75 10.82 -18.09 -5.86
N ASP A 76 10.92 -18.85 -6.92
CA ASP A 76 11.23 -18.33 -8.25
C ASP A 76 9.95 -17.83 -8.92
N ALA A 77 9.80 -16.51 -8.98
CA ALA A 77 8.62 -15.87 -9.56
C ALA A 77 8.61 -15.95 -11.10
N THR A 78 9.76 -16.15 -11.73
CA THR A 78 9.87 -16.33 -13.17
C THR A 78 9.44 -17.74 -13.57
N ALA A 79 9.96 -18.76 -12.87
CA ALA A 79 9.56 -20.17 -13.06
C ALA A 79 8.21 -20.51 -12.42
N GLN A 80 7.67 -19.65 -11.53
CA GLN A 80 6.48 -19.91 -10.71
C GLN A 80 6.60 -21.20 -9.88
N LYS A 81 7.78 -21.42 -9.29
CA LYS A 81 8.08 -22.63 -8.50
C LYS A 81 8.70 -22.29 -7.15
N GLU A 82 8.40 -23.09 -6.15
CA GLU A 82 9.08 -23.05 -4.86
C GLU A 82 10.50 -23.57 -5.01
N VAL A 83 11.48 -22.80 -4.51
CA VAL A 83 12.89 -23.19 -4.51
C VAL A 83 13.23 -23.88 -3.18
N TYR A 84 12.81 -23.28 -2.06
CA TYR A 84 13.10 -23.80 -0.72
C TYR A 84 12.07 -23.29 0.29
N SER A 85 11.72 -24.13 1.26
CA SER A 85 10.88 -23.76 2.39
C SER A 85 11.34 -24.44 3.68
N LEU A 86 11.14 -23.74 4.80
CA LEU A 86 11.41 -24.22 6.15
C LEU A 86 10.48 -23.50 7.12
N ASN A 87 9.58 -24.22 7.78
CA ASN A 87 8.59 -23.65 8.71
C ASN A 87 7.79 -22.48 8.10
N GLU A 88 7.60 -22.52 6.80
CA GLU A 88 7.02 -21.43 5.98
C GLU A 88 5.58 -21.09 6.34
N ASP A 89 4.85 -22.06 6.93
CA ASP A 89 3.47 -21.93 7.38
C ASP A 89 3.35 -21.62 8.89
N SER A 90 4.49 -21.49 9.58
CA SER A 90 4.48 -21.12 11.00
C SER A 90 4.08 -19.66 11.18
N LEU A 91 3.11 -19.39 12.06
CA LEU A 91 2.71 -18.05 12.48
C LEU A 91 3.81 -17.41 13.30
N MET A 92 4.49 -16.41 12.76
CA MET A 92 5.63 -15.74 13.36
C MET A 92 5.43 -14.23 13.36
N SER A 93 6.01 -13.52 14.33
CA SER A 93 5.97 -12.05 14.32
C SER A 93 6.72 -11.52 13.09
N PRO A 94 6.04 -10.77 12.23
CA PRO A 94 6.65 -10.18 11.04
C PRO A 94 7.40 -8.88 11.36
N ALA A 95 7.17 -8.31 12.56
CA ALA A 95 7.53 -6.95 12.85
C ALA A 95 7.12 -6.03 11.68
N SER A 96 7.98 -5.06 11.30
CA SER A 96 7.66 -4.12 10.22
C SER A 96 7.51 -4.74 8.82
N CYS A 97 7.70 -6.04 8.62
CA CYS A 97 7.29 -6.69 7.36
C CYS A 97 5.76 -6.70 7.19
N MET A 98 4.95 -6.51 8.26
CA MET A 98 3.53 -6.21 8.20
C MET A 98 3.21 -5.08 7.21
N LYS A 99 4.07 -4.06 7.13
CA LYS A 99 3.89 -2.92 6.24
C LYS A 99 3.82 -3.27 4.74
N LEU A 100 4.35 -4.43 4.35
CA LEU A 100 4.16 -4.96 2.99
C LEU A 100 2.68 -5.24 2.75
N LEU A 101 2.05 -5.99 3.65
CA LEU A 101 0.62 -6.35 3.54
C LEU A 101 -0.25 -5.08 3.54
N THR A 102 -0.02 -4.17 4.49
CA THR A 102 -0.76 -2.90 4.60
C THR A 102 -0.61 -2.06 3.33
N SER A 103 0.61 -1.88 2.82
CA SER A 103 0.86 -1.09 1.62
C SER A 103 0.21 -1.69 0.37
N VAL A 104 0.33 -3.01 0.19
CA VAL A 104 -0.21 -3.71 -0.98
C VAL A 104 -1.74 -3.74 -0.95
N ALA A 105 -2.35 -4.06 0.19
CA ALA A 105 -3.80 -4.06 0.34
C ALA A 105 -4.39 -2.65 0.11
N THR A 106 -3.70 -1.61 0.59
CA THR A 106 -4.10 -0.22 0.36
C THR A 106 -4.00 0.15 -1.12
N LEU A 107 -2.90 -0.18 -1.80
CA LEU A 107 -2.77 0.02 -3.25
C LEU A 107 -3.83 -0.72 -4.04
N ASN A 108 -4.15 -1.96 -3.64
CA ASN A 108 -5.18 -2.76 -4.30
C ASN A 108 -6.57 -2.13 -4.13
N LYS A 109 -6.92 -1.70 -2.93
CA LYS A 109 -8.26 -1.18 -2.60
C LYS A 109 -8.49 0.25 -3.08
N LEU A 110 -7.52 1.13 -2.88
CA LEU A 110 -7.68 2.57 -3.11
C LEU A 110 -7.10 3.03 -4.45
N GLY A 111 -6.20 2.25 -5.02
CA GLY A 111 -5.53 2.56 -6.28
C GLY A 111 -4.37 3.57 -6.13
N ARG A 112 -3.45 3.52 -7.09
CA ARG A 112 -2.24 4.36 -7.14
C ARG A 112 -2.54 5.86 -7.24
N ALA A 113 -3.59 6.23 -7.94
CA ALA A 113 -3.96 7.64 -8.16
C ALA A 113 -4.64 8.27 -6.94
N ASN A 114 -4.87 7.49 -5.87
CA ASN A 114 -5.51 8.01 -4.67
C ASN A 114 -4.62 9.05 -3.97
N VAL A 115 -5.30 10.07 -3.43
CA VAL A 115 -4.67 11.19 -2.71
C VAL A 115 -5.45 11.50 -1.44
N HIS A 116 -4.74 11.79 -0.37
CA HIS A 116 -5.34 12.46 0.78
C HIS A 116 -5.64 13.91 0.41
N LYS A 117 -6.80 14.42 0.80
CA LYS A 117 -7.24 15.76 0.49
C LYS A 117 -7.61 16.49 1.77
N THR A 118 -6.97 17.63 2.00
CA THR A 118 -7.40 18.58 3.02
C THR A 118 -7.93 19.82 2.31
N ARG A 119 -9.16 20.20 2.61
CA ARG A 119 -9.89 21.23 1.88
C ARG A 119 -10.44 22.28 2.81
N LEU A 120 -10.40 23.53 2.35
CA LEU A 120 -10.99 24.67 3.03
C LEU A 120 -12.21 25.16 2.23
N TYR A 121 -13.29 25.37 2.95
CA TYR A 121 -14.57 25.82 2.41
C TYR A 121 -15.04 27.04 3.14
N VAL A 122 -15.84 27.89 2.45
CA VAL A 122 -16.58 28.99 3.05
C VAL A 122 -18.04 28.89 2.63
N SER A 123 -18.93 29.35 3.51
CA SER A 123 -20.36 29.60 3.23
C SER A 123 -20.70 31.06 3.54
N GLY A 124 -21.82 31.53 3.00
CA GLY A 124 -22.27 32.93 3.22
C GLY A 124 -21.57 33.96 2.32
N LYS A 125 -21.63 35.21 2.71
CA LYS A 125 -21.13 36.38 1.95
C LYS A 125 -20.07 37.13 2.75
N VAL A 126 -19.14 37.76 2.04
CA VAL A 126 -18.15 38.69 2.62
C VAL A 126 -18.64 40.10 2.35
N GLU A 127 -18.83 40.87 3.40
CA GLU A 127 -19.23 42.27 3.37
C GLU A 127 -18.30 43.04 4.29
N ASP A 128 -17.68 44.10 3.81
CA ASP A 128 -16.74 44.98 4.54
C ASP A 128 -15.67 44.21 5.34
N GLY A 129 -15.13 43.11 4.73
CA GLY A 129 -14.14 42.24 5.35
C GLY A 129 -14.70 41.28 6.40
N THR A 130 -16.01 41.24 6.60
CA THR A 130 -16.68 40.31 7.51
C THR A 130 -17.33 39.18 6.72
N LEU A 131 -16.99 37.93 7.04
CA LEU A 131 -17.67 36.74 6.52
C LEU A 131 -18.94 36.49 7.37
N ASN A 132 -20.12 36.77 6.80
CA ASN A 132 -21.42 36.39 7.35
C ASN A 132 -21.73 34.92 6.98
N GLY A 133 -21.01 34.00 7.60
CA GLY A 133 -21.07 32.55 7.28
C GLY A 133 -19.94 31.76 7.92
N ASP A 134 -19.84 30.50 7.56
CA ASP A 134 -18.92 29.54 8.18
C ASP A 134 -17.66 29.31 7.33
N VAL A 135 -16.57 28.99 8.00
CA VAL A 135 -15.35 28.39 7.42
C VAL A 135 -15.30 26.91 7.81
N THR A 136 -15.11 26.00 6.88
CA THR A 136 -14.96 24.57 7.20
C THR A 136 -13.64 24.04 6.68
N LEU A 137 -12.82 23.51 7.61
CA LEU A 137 -11.64 22.71 7.28
C LEU A 137 -12.03 21.24 7.28
N LYS A 138 -11.99 20.59 6.10
CA LYS A 138 -12.25 19.17 5.97
C LYS A 138 -10.96 18.41 5.76
N THR A 139 -10.64 17.49 6.69
CA THR A 139 -9.41 16.68 6.64
C THR A 139 -9.71 15.21 6.39
N GLN A 140 -8.69 14.50 5.89
CA GLN A 140 -8.64 13.05 5.79
C GLN A 140 -7.47 12.52 6.66
N PHE A 141 -6.89 11.39 6.30
CA PHE A 141 -5.84 10.68 7.05
C PHE A 141 -4.42 11.08 6.57
N ASP A 142 -4.18 12.36 6.26
CA ASP A 142 -2.90 12.81 5.70
C ASP A 142 -1.82 12.97 6.77
N PRO A 143 -0.79 12.08 6.80
CA PRO A 143 0.30 12.18 7.77
C PRO A 143 1.28 13.32 7.46
N PHE A 144 1.17 13.99 6.30
CA PHE A 144 2.06 15.07 5.87
C PHE A 144 1.44 16.46 5.97
N PHE A 145 0.13 16.55 6.26
CA PHE A 145 -0.52 17.84 6.46
C PHE A 145 -0.12 18.41 7.83
N ASN A 146 0.86 19.28 7.83
CA ASN A 146 1.45 19.92 9.01
C ASN A 146 0.96 21.37 9.20
N CYS A 147 1.53 22.07 10.19
CA CYS A 147 1.20 23.48 10.47
C CYS A 147 1.44 24.40 9.27
N ASP A 148 2.57 24.23 8.55
CA ASP A 148 2.88 25.06 7.37
C ASP A 148 1.84 24.84 6.26
N SER A 149 1.40 23.59 6.09
CA SER A 149 0.32 23.25 5.15
C SER A 149 -0.99 23.91 5.54
N LEU A 150 -1.31 23.93 6.84
CA LEU A 150 -2.51 24.61 7.35
C LEU A 150 -2.42 26.11 7.12
N TYR A 151 -1.28 26.73 7.44
CA TYR A 151 -1.08 28.17 7.26
C TYR A 151 -1.23 28.58 5.80
N LYS A 152 -0.57 27.86 4.89
CA LYS A 152 -0.70 28.07 3.45
C LYS A 152 -2.14 27.91 2.97
N LEU A 153 -2.87 26.92 3.49
CA LEU A 153 -4.27 26.70 3.10
C LEU A 153 -5.19 27.81 3.58
N THR A 154 -4.95 28.33 4.79
CA THR A 154 -5.75 29.42 5.38
C THR A 154 -5.48 30.78 4.73
N GLU A 155 -4.36 31.00 4.04
CA GLU A 155 -4.10 32.22 3.27
C GLU A 155 -5.18 32.52 2.23
N ALA A 156 -5.91 31.50 1.75
CA ALA A 156 -7.05 31.67 0.87
C ALA A 156 -8.16 32.56 1.48
N LEU A 157 -8.30 32.58 2.81
CA LEU A 157 -9.26 33.48 3.49
C LEU A 157 -8.82 34.94 3.36
N ASN A 158 -7.53 35.19 3.47
CA ASN A 158 -6.97 36.53 3.34
C ASN A 158 -7.11 37.06 1.89
N THR A 159 -6.91 36.17 0.90
CA THR A 159 -7.13 36.49 -0.53
C THR A 159 -8.59 36.89 -0.81
N MET A 160 -9.55 36.39 -0.02
CA MET A 160 -10.97 36.80 -0.10
C MET A 160 -11.27 38.11 0.66
N GLY A 161 -10.27 38.74 1.28
CA GLY A 161 -10.43 39.95 2.06
C GLY A 161 -11.09 39.75 3.42
N ILE A 162 -11.15 38.48 3.93
CA ILE A 162 -11.80 38.19 5.21
C ILE A 162 -10.90 38.64 6.36
N LYS A 163 -11.42 39.55 7.19
CA LYS A 163 -10.79 40.08 8.42
C LYS A 163 -11.51 39.62 9.68
N LYS A 164 -12.79 39.21 9.55
CA LYS A 164 -13.63 38.73 10.64
C LYS A 164 -14.53 37.58 10.17
N ILE A 165 -14.79 36.63 11.04
CA ILE A 165 -15.75 35.55 10.82
C ILE A 165 -16.84 35.68 11.89
N GLU A 166 -18.09 35.87 11.47
CA GLU A 166 -19.27 35.96 12.36
C GLU A 166 -19.94 34.61 12.57
N GLY A 167 -19.75 33.66 11.66
CA GLY A 167 -20.21 32.29 11.83
C GLY A 167 -19.19 31.39 12.53
N LYS A 168 -19.25 30.08 12.25
CA LYS A 168 -18.41 29.07 12.89
C LYS A 168 -17.21 28.69 12.02
N VAL A 169 -16.14 28.32 12.69
CA VAL A 169 -15.02 27.59 12.05
C VAL A 169 -15.19 26.12 12.38
N VAL A 170 -15.63 25.34 11.39
CA VAL A 170 -15.97 23.94 11.55
C VAL A 170 -14.78 23.06 11.18
N LEU A 171 -14.36 22.20 12.09
CA LEU A 171 -13.34 21.19 11.85
C LEU A 171 -14.04 19.86 11.53
N ASP A 172 -14.13 19.53 10.23
CA ASP A 172 -14.68 18.26 9.72
C ASP A 172 -13.54 17.25 9.57
N MET A 173 -13.30 16.48 10.60
CA MET A 173 -12.23 15.49 10.67
C MET A 173 -12.75 14.09 10.43
N ALA A 174 -11.96 13.27 9.71
CA ALA A 174 -12.24 11.84 9.59
C ALA A 174 -12.05 11.12 10.95
N VAL A 175 -11.04 11.55 11.72
CA VAL A 175 -10.74 11.00 13.05
C VAL A 175 -10.48 12.16 14.04
N TYR A 176 -11.08 12.11 15.22
CA TYR A 176 -10.94 13.15 16.24
C TYR A 176 -9.96 12.76 17.36
N THR A 177 -9.75 11.45 17.55
CA THR A 177 -8.79 10.93 18.51
C THR A 177 -7.37 10.99 17.93
N ARG A 178 -6.38 11.04 18.80
CA ARG A 178 -4.99 10.98 18.41
C ARG A 178 -4.61 9.56 17.99
N MET A 179 -3.90 9.39 16.88
CA MET A 179 -3.56 8.08 16.34
C MET A 179 -2.56 7.30 17.21
N ASP A 180 -1.74 7.98 18.00
CA ASP A 180 -0.66 7.39 18.78
C ASP A 180 -1.09 6.90 20.19
N HIS A 181 -2.38 6.87 20.47
CA HIS A 181 -2.92 6.26 21.71
C HIS A 181 -3.13 4.75 21.58
N GLU A 182 -2.25 4.06 20.90
CA GLU A 182 -2.30 2.61 20.80
C GLU A 182 -1.38 1.95 21.84
N GLU A 183 -1.85 0.89 22.46
CA GLU A 183 -1.24 0.23 23.61
C GLU A 183 0.22 -0.19 23.40
N HIS A 184 0.58 -0.53 22.18
CA HIS A 184 1.91 -1.07 21.85
C HIS A 184 2.92 -0.01 21.37
N TRP A 185 2.49 1.25 21.22
CA TRP A 185 3.38 2.33 20.79
C TRP A 185 4.19 2.86 21.96
N THR A 186 5.51 2.87 21.80
CA THR A 186 6.42 3.45 22.80
C THR A 186 6.69 4.93 22.47
N ILE A 187 7.22 5.66 23.47
CA ILE A 187 7.67 7.05 23.25
C ILE A 187 8.69 7.14 22.11
N GLY A 188 9.49 6.08 21.89
CA GLY A 188 10.44 6.00 20.78
C GLY A 188 9.76 5.90 19.41
N ASP A 189 8.65 5.17 19.34
CA ASP A 189 7.83 5.03 18.14
C ASP A 189 7.05 6.30 17.83
N LEU A 190 6.73 7.05 18.88
CA LEU A 190 6.04 8.34 18.85
C LEU A 190 6.98 9.54 18.62
N ARG A 191 8.28 9.33 18.43
CA ARG A 191 9.25 10.40 18.10
C ARG A 191 8.91 11.19 16.85
N THR A 192 7.67 11.31 16.59
CA THR A 192 7.09 12.02 15.49
C THR A 192 6.76 13.44 15.89
N ARG A 193 7.76 14.30 15.87
CA ARG A 193 7.56 15.73 15.70
C ARG A 193 6.68 16.06 14.47
N TYR A 194 6.30 15.05 13.69
CA TYR A 194 5.72 15.16 12.36
C TYR A 194 4.49 14.27 12.16
N LEU A 195 3.74 14.00 13.22
CA LEU A 195 2.39 13.47 13.03
C LEU A 195 1.56 14.54 12.34
N GLY A 196 0.97 14.22 11.19
CA GLY A 196 0.11 15.16 10.46
C GLY A 196 -1.02 15.66 11.37
N LEU A 197 -1.39 16.90 11.24
CA LEU A 197 -2.44 17.52 12.08
C LEU A 197 -3.74 16.72 12.13
N PRO A 198 -4.22 16.11 11.00
CA PRO A 198 -5.41 15.27 11.03
C PRO A 198 -5.31 14.04 11.93
N LEU A 199 -4.09 13.57 12.20
CA LEU A 199 -3.82 12.38 12.99
C LEU A 199 -3.39 12.72 14.44
N SER A 200 -3.14 14.02 14.69
CA SER A 200 -2.70 14.54 16.01
C SER A 200 -3.85 14.76 17.00
N GLY A 201 -5.10 14.46 16.58
CA GLY A 201 -6.30 14.66 17.37
C GLY A 201 -6.92 16.04 17.21
N GLY A 202 -8.22 16.13 17.51
CA GLY A 202 -9.02 17.34 17.30
C GLY A 202 -8.52 18.54 18.09
N ALA A 203 -8.13 18.36 19.34
CA ALA A 203 -7.63 19.44 20.20
C ALA A 203 -6.39 20.13 19.62
N LYS A 204 -5.44 19.36 19.08
CA LYS A 204 -4.23 19.90 18.43
C LYS A 204 -4.62 20.68 17.16
N LEU A 205 -5.45 20.09 16.30
CA LEU A 205 -5.89 20.78 15.08
C LEU A 205 -6.66 22.07 15.39
N ARG A 206 -7.50 22.06 16.43
CA ARG A 206 -8.23 23.26 16.89
C ARG A 206 -7.27 24.37 17.34
N THR A 207 -6.27 24.02 18.13
CA THR A 207 -5.22 24.96 18.59
C THR A 207 -4.47 25.57 17.41
N GLU A 208 -4.05 24.76 16.45
CA GLU A 208 -3.32 25.23 15.26
C GLU A 208 -4.22 26.08 14.34
N MET A 209 -5.51 25.79 14.24
CA MET A 209 -6.45 26.62 13.49
C MET A 209 -6.62 28.01 14.15
N ILE A 210 -6.73 28.07 15.48
CA ILE A 210 -6.76 29.35 16.21
C ILE A 210 -5.49 30.17 15.89
N TYR A 211 -4.35 29.52 15.94
CA TYR A 211 -3.07 30.17 15.64
C TYR A 211 -2.97 30.60 14.18
N ALA A 212 -3.40 29.79 13.24
CA ALA A 212 -3.40 30.11 11.81
C ALA A 212 -4.25 31.37 11.51
N LEU A 213 -5.47 31.44 12.06
CA LEU A 213 -6.34 32.59 11.89
C LEU A 213 -5.79 33.86 12.57
N SER A 214 -5.19 33.71 13.75
CA SER A 214 -4.53 34.82 14.47
C SER A 214 -3.36 35.42 13.69
N ARG A 215 -2.55 34.57 13.06
CA ARG A 215 -1.44 34.98 12.18
C ARG A 215 -1.90 35.87 11.00
N LEU A 216 -3.10 35.57 10.48
CA LEU A 216 -3.69 36.32 9.37
C LEU A 216 -4.45 37.56 9.84
N GLY A 217 -4.49 37.84 11.15
CA GLY A 217 -5.27 38.95 11.73
C GLY A 217 -6.78 38.73 11.63
N ILE A 218 -7.25 37.50 11.35
CA ILE A 218 -8.67 37.21 11.22
C ILE A 218 -9.29 37.02 12.61
N LYS A 219 -10.28 37.84 12.93
CA LYS A 219 -10.99 37.81 14.21
C LYS A 219 -12.10 36.76 14.19
N VAL A 220 -12.11 35.88 15.18
CA VAL A 220 -13.12 34.84 15.44
C VAL A 220 -13.16 34.54 16.94
N LYS A 221 -14.31 34.25 17.51
CA LYS A 221 -14.41 33.81 18.90
C LYS A 221 -13.85 32.36 18.99
N LYS A 222 -13.06 32.09 20.02
CA LYS A 222 -12.49 30.75 20.22
C LYS A 222 -13.54 29.64 20.35
N ASP A 223 -14.70 29.97 20.93
CA ASP A 223 -15.82 29.05 21.11
C ASP A 223 -16.60 28.76 19.82
N ASP A 224 -16.44 29.61 18.80
CA ASP A 224 -17.01 29.38 17.49
C ASP A 224 -16.13 28.45 16.61
N ILE A 225 -14.96 28.01 17.11
CA ILE A 225 -14.15 26.99 16.47
C ILE A 225 -14.57 25.63 17.02
N VAL A 226 -15.36 24.88 16.23
CA VAL A 226 -16.11 23.71 16.67
C VAL A 226 -15.81 22.49 15.80
N TYR A 227 -16.08 21.31 16.34
CA TYR A 227 -16.09 20.08 15.53
C TYR A 227 -17.46 19.92 14.87
N GLY A 228 -17.47 19.45 13.63
CA GLY A 228 -18.72 19.29 12.90
C GLY A 228 -18.55 18.65 11.54
N ARG A 229 -19.59 18.69 10.73
CA ARG A 229 -19.58 18.17 9.36
C ARG A 229 -19.83 19.27 8.34
N LEU A 230 -19.11 19.21 7.23
CA LEU A 230 -19.26 20.11 6.09
C LEU A 230 -20.69 20.03 5.50
N ARG A 231 -21.31 21.19 5.30
CA ARG A 231 -22.58 21.33 4.59
C ARG A 231 -22.33 21.70 3.12
N TYR A 232 -22.14 20.69 2.27
CA TYR A 232 -21.72 20.87 0.87
C TYR A 232 -22.64 21.82 0.07
N SER A 233 -23.97 21.71 0.25
CA SER A 233 -24.95 22.52 -0.49
C SER A 233 -24.87 24.03 -0.25
N LYS A 234 -24.20 24.43 0.83
CA LYS A 234 -24.10 25.86 1.26
C LYS A 234 -22.66 26.37 1.20
N SER A 235 -21.68 25.53 0.83
CA SER A 235 -20.27 25.85 0.98
C SER A 235 -19.54 25.79 -0.36
N LYS A 236 -18.68 26.79 -0.61
CA LYS A 236 -17.77 26.86 -1.75
C LYS A 236 -16.36 26.47 -1.30
N GLN A 237 -15.70 25.55 -2.03
CA GLN A 237 -14.29 25.23 -1.81
C GLN A 237 -13.42 26.40 -2.25
N ILE A 238 -12.51 26.86 -1.38
CA ILE A 238 -11.59 27.96 -1.64
C ILE A 238 -10.12 27.54 -1.64
N GLY A 239 -9.83 26.33 -1.14
CA GLY A 239 -8.46 25.79 -1.15
C GLY A 239 -8.44 24.27 -1.00
N GLU A 240 -7.36 23.65 -1.50
CA GLU A 240 -7.12 22.22 -1.36
C GLU A 240 -5.62 21.95 -1.28
N ILE A 241 -5.23 21.07 -0.36
CA ILE A 241 -3.91 20.43 -0.35
C ILE A 241 -4.10 18.94 -0.63
N ARG A 242 -3.27 18.40 -1.53
CA ARG A 242 -3.31 17.02 -2.01
C ARG A 242 -2.00 16.34 -1.71
N THR A 243 -2.05 15.22 -1.03
CA THR A 243 -0.88 14.37 -0.77
C THR A 243 -1.07 13.00 -1.42
N PRO A 244 -0.23 12.62 -2.39
CA PRO A 244 -0.32 11.30 -3.01
C PRO A 244 -0.14 10.16 -2.01
N LEU A 245 -1.01 9.14 -2.09
CA LEU A 245 -0.96 7.96 -1.23
C LEU A 245 0.40 7.23 -1.31
N CYS A 246 1.00 7.20 -2.49
CA CYS A 246 2.31 6.60 -2.71
C CYS A 246 3.42 7.21 -1.85
N ARG A 247 3.28 8.48 -1.41
CA ARG A 247 4.22 9.11 -0.48
C ARG A 247 4.23 8.41 0.89
N SER A 248 3.06 8.03 1.40
CA SER A 248 2.93 7.24 2.63
C SER A 248 3.49 5.83 2.45
N ILE A 249 3.21 5.18 1.32
CA ILE A 249 3.74 3.86 0.98
C ILE A 249 5.27 3.89 0.97
N ASN A 250 5.86 4.85 0.28
CA ASN A 250 7.31 4.99 0.22
C ASN A 250 7.94 5.21 1.61
N LYS A 251 7.32 6.02 2.47
CA LYS A 251 7.82 6.23 3.84
C LYS A 251 7.64 4.99 4.72
N ALA A 252 6.52 4.29 4.58
CA ALA A 252 6.26 3.04 5.31
C ALA A 252 7.25 1.94 4.92
N LEU A 253 7.55 1.79 3.64
CA LEU A 253 8.45 0.74 3.15
C LEU A 253 9.92 1.11 3.31
N LYS A 254 10.36 2.27 2.79
CA LYS A 254 11.77 2.70 2.77
C LYS A 254 12.35 2.99 4.15
N ASN A 255 11.61 3.75 4.94
CA ASN A 255 12.06 4.22 6.26
C ASN A 255 11.40 3.45 7.41
N SER A 256 10.56 2.45 7.10
CA SER A 256 9.82 1.69 8.10
C SER A 256 8.94 2.55 9.02
N SER A 257 8.36 3.64 8.49
CA SER A 257 7.56 4.59 9.27
C SER A 257 6.25 3.96 9.74
N ASN A 258 6.08 3.83 11.06
CA ASN A 258 4.88 3.29 11.68
C ASN A 258 3.65 4.16 11.40
N ILE A 259 3.77 5.48 11.56
CA ILE A 259 2.69 6.43 11.30
C ILE A 259 2.19 6.36 9.86
N ASN A 260 3.11 6.26 8.90
CA ASN A 260 2.68 6.18 7.51
C ASN A 260 1.99 4.85 7.20
N ALA A 261 2.35 3.76 7.89
CA ALA A 261 1.64 2.49 7.76
C ALA A 261 0.22 2.56 8.35
N GLU A 262 0.07 3.14 9.54
CA GLU A 262 -1.27 3.35 10.14
C GLU A 262 -2.10 4.34 9.31
N ALA A 263 -1.49 5.39 8.76
CA ALA A 263 -2.17 6.30 7.84
C ALA A 263 -2.63 5.63 6.53
N LEU A 264 -2.08 4.45 6.19
CA LEU A 264 -2.57 3.59 5.11
C LEU A 264 -3.69 2.65 5.59
N LEU A 265 -3.63 2.17 6.84
CA LEU A 265 -4.62 1.27 7.42
C LEU A 265 -5.97 1.96 7.66
N TYR A 266 -5.96 3.18 8.22
CA TYR A 266 -7.17 3.90 8.58
C TYR A 266 -8.11 4.18 7.38
N PRO A 267 -7.63 4.61 6.20
CA PRO A 267 -8.49 4.71 5.00
C PRO A 267 -9.14 3.39 4.60
N LEU A 268 -8.45 2.25 4.75
CA LEU A 268 -9.05 0.93 4.51
C LEU A 268 -10.23 0.69 5.45
N GLY A 269 -10.02 0.95 6.74
CA GLY A 269 -11.08 0.84 7.75
C GLY A 269 -12.25 1.77 7.48
N TYR A 270 -11.98 3.01 7.09
CA TYR A 270 -13.00 3.99 6.71
C TYR A 270 -13.82 3.55 5.50
N THR A 271 -13.20 2.90 4.50
CA THR A 271 -13.94 2.37 3.34
C THR A 271 -14.85 1.21 3.73
N LYS A 272 -14.47 0.42 4.74
CA LYS A 272 -15.27 -0.70 5.25
C LYS A 272 -16.46 -0.20 6.09
N ASN A 273 -16.21 0.73 7.02
CA ASN A 273 -17.25 1.35 7.85
C ASN A 273 -16.86 2.79 8.25
N LYS A 274 -17.61 3.78 7.78
CA LYS A 274 -17.36 5.20 8.04
C LYS A 274 -17.59 5.65 9.48
N ASN A 275 -18.32 4.88 10.27
CA ASN A 275 -18.71 5.22 11.63
C ASN A 275 -18.08 4.31 12.69
N GLY A 276 -17.20 3.41 12.28
CA GLY A 276 -16.59 2.41 13.17
C GLY A 276 -15.19 2.76 13.66
N ASN A 277 -14.59 1.82 14.37
CA ASN A 277 -13.17 1.85 14.70
C ASN A 277 -12.37 1.59 13.41
N PHE A 278 -11.72 2.61 12.89
CA PHE A 278 -11.04 2.53 11.59
C PHE A 278 -9.82 1.60 11.61
N ARG A 279 -9.12 1.48 12.75
CA ARG A 279 -8.02 0.54 12.92
C ARG A 279 -8.53 -0.90 12.81
N ASN A 280 -9.48 -1.29 13.65
CA ASN A 280 -10.02 -2.65 13.64
C ASN A 280 -10.64 -3.00 12.27
N ASN A 281 -11.40 -2.10 11.68
CA ASN A 281 -11.94 -2.29 10.33
C ASN A 281 -10.83 -2.35 9.26
N GLY A 282 -9.72 -1.66 9.47
CA GLY A 282 -8.52 -1.75 8.64
C GLY A 282 -7.89 -3.15 8.72
N CYS A 283 -7.68 -3.67 9.93
CA CYS A 283 -7.18 -5.03 10.15
C CYS A 283 -8.09 -6.09 9.51
N LEU A 284 -9.42 -5.94 9.67
CA LEU A 284 -10.38 -6.80 8.96
C LEU A 284 -10.26 -6.67 7.44
N SER A 285 -9.96 -5.48 6.91
CA SER A 285 -9.74 -5.29 5.47
C SER A 285 -8.46 -5.95 4.97
N LEU A 286 -7.41 -6.01 5.80
CA LEU A 286 -6.20 -6.76 5.50
C LEU A 286 -6.47 -8.27 5.46
N ARG A 287 -7.24 -8.80 6.40
CA ARG A 287 -7.68 -10.20 6.39
C ARG A 287 -8.53 -10.53 5.15
N ASP A 288 -9.52 -9.67 4.83
CA ASP A 288 -10.30 -9.78 3.58
C ASP A 288 -9.41 -9.83 2.34
N PHE A 289 -8.30 -9.06 2.32
CA PHE A 289 -7.34 -9.07 1.21
C PHE A 289 -6.60 -10.41 1.12
N VAL A 290 -6.16 -10.98 2.25
CA VAL A 290 -5.50 -12.30 2.30
C VAL A 290 -6.45 -13.38 1.72
N GLU A 291 -7.70 -13.40 2.14
CA GLU A 291 -8.67 -14.39 1.69
C GLU A 291 -9.08 -14.20 0.22
N LYS A 292 -9.41 -12.97 -0.15
CA LYS A 292 -10.07 -12.71 -1.44
C LYS A 292 -9.09 -12.51 -2.60
N GLU A 293 -7.95 -11.88 -2.33
CA GLU A 293 -6.97 -11.54 -3.36
C GLU A 293 -5.80 -12.53 -3.41
N LEU A 294 -5.27 -12.93 -2.25
CA LEU A 294 -4.20 -13.92 -2.19
C LEU A 294 -4.71 -15.35 -2.22
N LYS A 295 -6.02 -15.58 -2.01
CA LYS A 295 -6.67 -16.90 -1.97
C LYS A 295 -6.06 -17.81 -0.91
N MET A 296 -5.73 -17.26 0.24
CA MET A 296 -5.17 -17.98 1.39
C MET A 296 -6.19 -18.00 2.54
N ASP A 297 -6.12 -19.04 3.34
CA ASP A 297 -6.84 -19.09 4.61
C ASP A 297 -6.22 -18.07 5.59
N ALA A 298 -7.00 -17.04 5.95
CA ALA A 298 -6.51 -15.98 6.82
C ALA A 298 -6.26 -16.46 8.27
N ASP A 299 -7.05 -17.41 8.77
CA ASP A 299 -6.87 -17.93 10.13
C ASP A 299 -5.59 -18.77 10.28
N ALA A 300 -5.24 -19.50 9.22
CA ALA A 300 -3.99 -20.26 9.16
C ALA A 300 -2.77 -19.39 8.87
N SER A 301 -2.95 -18.25 8.17
CA SER A 301 -1.84 -17.48 7.59
C SER A 301 -1.48 -16.22 8.34
N CYS A 302 -2.41 -15.63 9.12
CA CYS A 302 -2.17 -14.34 9.79
C CYS A 302 -3.00 -14.11 11.05
N ARG A 303 -2.43 -13.28 11.95
CA ARG A 303 -3.13 -12.53 13.00
C ARG A 303 -2.74 -11.07 12.83
N ILE A 304 -3.70 -10.16 12.79
CA ILE A 304 -3.45 -8.77 12.44
C ILE A 304 -4.14 -7.87 13.45
N GLU A 305 -3.34 -7.15 14.21
CA GLU A 305 -3.78 -6.22 15.25
C GLU A 305 -3.47 -4.77 14.89
N ASP A 306 -2.43 -4.54 14.06
CA ASP A 306 -2.10 -3.21 13.57
C ASP A 306 -1.64 -3.25 12.09
N GLY A 307 -1.40 -2.07 11.50
CA GLY A 307 -0.90 -1.96 10.13
C GLY A 307 0.62 -1.85 10.03
N CYS A 308 1.32 -1.70 11.14
CA CYS A 308 2.74 -1.40 11.14
C CYS A 308 3.63 -2.51 11.69
N GLY A 309 3.05 -3.51 12.40
CA GLY A 309 3.76 -4.63 12.98
C GLY A 309 4.46 -4.30 14.29
N LEU A 310 3.95 -3.34 15.07
CA LEU A 310 4.42 -3.05 16.42
C LEU A 310 3.79 -3.96 17.45
N CYS A 311 2.55 -4.41 17.21
CA CYS A 311 1.86 -5.30 18.11
C CYS A 311 2.58 -6.66 18.16
N PRO A 312 2.94 -7.16 19.36
CA PRO A 312 3.57 -8.47 19.49
C PRO A 312 2.68 -9.62 19.00
N ASP A 313 1.36 -9.42 19.02
CA ASP A 313 0.38 -10.41 18.60
C ASP A 313 0.18 -10.48 17.07
N ASP A 314 0.75 -9.53 16.33
CA ASP A 314 0.83 -9.65 14.88
C ASP A 314 1.63 -10.89 14.49
N LYS A 315 1.02 -11.74 13.66
CA LYS A 315 1.66 -12.93 13.11
C LYS A 315 1.38 -13.01 11.61
N LEU A 316 2.40 -13.35 10.85
CA LEU A 316 2.31 -13.73 9.44
C LEU A 316 3.13 -14.98 9.20
N THR A 317 2.80 -15.72 8.16
CA THR A 317 3.64 -16.82 7.68
C THR A 317 4.63 -16.33 6.62
N ALA A 318 5.78 -17.00 6.47
CA ALA A 318 6.71 -16.71 5.39
C ALA A 318 6.05 -16.94 4.01
N ARG A 319 5.21 -17.97 3.90
CA ARG A 319 4.41 -18.26 2.71
C ARG A 319 3.48 -17.10 2.35
N LEU A 320 2.81 -16.48 3.34
CA LEU A 320 1.96 -15.32 3.07
C LEU A 320 2.77 -14.16 2.46
N LEU A 321 3.93 -13.85 3.04
CA LEU A 321 4.78 -12.77 2.53
C LEU A 321 5.30 -13.05 1.11
N VAL A 322 5.67 -14.28 0.80
CA VAL A 322 6.08 -14.68 -0.56
C VAL A 322 4.91 -14.58 -1.53
N ASN A 323 3.74 -15.10 -1.18
CA ASN A 323 2.55 -15.03 -2.02
C ASN A 323 2.10 -13.57 -2.25
N LEU A 324 2.20 -12.71 -1.24
CA LEU A 324 1.96 -11.28 -1.34
C LEU A 324 2.90 -10.63 -2.36
N LEU A 325 4.19 -10.92 -2.28
CA LEU A 325 5.20 -10.36 -3.19
C LEU A 325 5.06 -10.92 -4.61
N ASN A 326 4.66 -12.18 -4.77
CA ASN A 326 4.33 -12.77 -6.07
C ASN A 326 3.07 -12.16 -6.69
N TYR A 327 2.03 -11.89 -5.87
CA TYR A 327 0.86 -11.13 -6.29
C TYR A 327 1.23 -9.74 -6.81
N VAL A 328 2.14 -9.05 -6.12
CA VAL A 328 2.67 -7.76 -6.53
C VAL A 328 3.43 -7.87 -7.85
N TYR A 329 4.31 -8.87 -8.01
CA TYR A 329 5.10 -9.08 -9.23
C TYR A 329 4.23 -9.27 -10.47
N LYS A 330 3.14 -10.03 -10.36
CA LYS A 330 2.17 -10.26 -11.45
C LYS A 330 1.42 -8.99 -11.88
N LYS A 331 1.48 -7.90 -11.10
CA LYS A 331 0.80 -6.62 -11.38
C LYS A 331 1.82 -5.50 -11.64
N LYS A 332 2.25 -5.33 -12.89
CA LYS A 332 3.35 -4.42 -13.33
C LYS A 332 3.35 -3.02 -12.66
N ASN A 333 2.18 -2.36 -12.58
CA ASN A 333 2.10 -1.03 -11.96
C ASN A 333 2.27 -1.08 -10.43
N MET A 334 1.73 -2.11 -9.78
CA MET A 334 1.89 -2.33 -8.34
C MET A 334 3.33 -2.72 -8.01
N PHE A 335 3.94 -3.59 -8.82
CA PHE A 335 5.34 -3.97 -8.66
C PHE A 335 6.26 -2.75 -8.70
N ARG A 336 6.06 -1.84 -9.67
CA ARG A 336 6.84 -0.62 -9.75
C ARG A 336 6.74 0.24 -8.48
N GLU A 337 5.53 0.46 -7.95
CA GLU A 337 5.32 1.26 -6.74
C GLU A 337 5.95 0.62 -5.50
N VAL A 338 5.71 -0.67 -5.28
CA VAL A 338 6.25 -1.40 -4.13
C VAL A 338 7.77 -1.49 -4.22
N ASN A 339 8.30 -1.87 -5.38
CA ASN A 339 9.74 -2.03 -5.60
C ASN A 339 10.52 -0.71 -5.46
N ASN A 340 9.93 0.43 -5.86
CA ASN A 340 10.51 1.76 -5.62
C ASN A 340 10.47 2.16 -4.13
N GLY A 341 9.45 1.71 -3.42
CA GLY A 341 9.29 1.94 -1.98
C GLY A 341 10.23 1.09 -1.12
N LEU A 342 10.71 -0.05 -1.58
CA LEU A 342 11.60 -0.92 -0.80
C LEU A 342 13.00 -0.32 -0.62
N PRO A 343 13.65 -0.53 0.54
CA PRO A 343 15.08 -0.28 0.72
C PRO A 343 15.92 -1.16 -0.21
N THR A 344 17.07 -0.64 -0.60
CA THR A 344 18.04 -1.31 -1.46
C THR A 344 19.30 -1.64 -0.67
N SER A 345 19.78 -2.87 -0.76
CA SER A 345 20.97 -3.38 -0.06
C SER A 345 22.18 -2.45 -0.19
N GLY A 346 22.78 -2.07 0.93
CA GLY A 346 23.98 -1.22 1.01
C GLY A 346 23.84 0.16 0.38
N THR A 347 22.58 0.64 0.12
CA THR A 347 22.36 1.85 -0.67
C THR A 347 21.44 2.85 0.03
N ASP A 348 20.27 2.42 0.48
CA ASP A 348 19.29 3.33 1.06
C ASP A 348 18.37 2.71 2.12
N GLY A 349 17.60 3.57 2.79
CA GLY A 349 16.58 3.17 3.76
C GLY A 349 17.13 2.31 4.88
N THR A 350 16.36 1.32 5.31
CA THR A 350 16.72 0.42 6.42
C THR A 350 17.72 -0.67 6.04
N LEU A 351 18.20 -0.69 4.80
CA LEU A 351 19.29 -1.57 4.32
C LEU A 351 20.57 -0.80 3.97
N TYR A 352 20.66 0.50 4.30
CA TYR A 352 21.82 1.34 3.99
C TYR A 352 23.14 0.73 4.48
N ASP A 353 23.18 0.24 5.71
CA ASP A 353 24.31 -0.37 6.41
C ASP A 353 24.27 -1.90 6.48
N ARG A 354 23.41 -2.55 5.66
CA ARG A 354 23.27 -4.00 5.56
C ARG A 354 23.48 -4.47 4.12
N LEU A 355 24.03 -5.70 3.95
CA LEU A 355 24.22 -6.29 2.61
C LEU A 355 25.04 -5.34 1.69
N TYR A 356 26.09 -4.72 2.24
CA TYR A 356 26.89 -3.70 1.56
C TYR A 356 28.11 -4.27 0.81
N ALA A 357 28.38 -5.59 0.93
CA ALA A 357 29.50 -6.21 0.19
C ALA A 357 29.31 -5.99 -1.33
N PRO A 358 30.42 -5.74 -2.09
CA PRO A 358 30.33 -5.35 -3.51
C PRO A 358 29.44 -6.23 -4.37
N LYS A 359 29.45 -7.54 -4.12
CA LYS A 359 28.66 -8.50 -4.91
C LYS A 359 27.15 -8.43 -4.66
N VAL A 360 26.68 -7.91 -3.50
CA VAL A 360 25.23 -7.84 -3.14
C VAL A 360 24.70 -6.42 -3.06
N LYS A 361 25.60 -5.43 -2.96
CA LYS A 361 25.21 -4.02 -2.90
C LYS A 361 24.38 -3.62 -4.13
N GLY A 362 23.22 -3.03 -3.90
CA GLY A 362 22.32 -2.57 -4.96
C GLY A 362 21.45 -3.67 -5.61
N LYS A 363 21.69 -4.95 -5.30
CA LYS A 363 21.02 -6.07 -5.98
C LYS A 363 19.76 -6.58 -5.27
N ILE A 364 19.61 -6.34 -3.96
CA ILE A 364 18.49 -6.81 -3.15
C ILE A 364 17.60 -5.64 -2.79
N LYS A 365 16.30 -5.81 -2.97
CA LYS A 365 15.27 -4.89 -2.48
C LYS A 365 14.36 -5.61 -1.51
N ALA A 366 14.34 -5.17 -0.25
CA ALA A 366 13.60 -5.88 0.78
C ALA A 366 13.11 -4.98 1.90
N LYS A 367 11.97 -5.32 2.49
CA LYS A 367 11.49 -4.74 3.73
C LYS A 367 12.09 -5.45 4.92
N THR A 368 12.63 -4.67 5.85
CA THR A 368 13.14 -5.15 7.13
C THR A 368 12.07 -5.09 8.22
N GLY A 369 12.11 -6.00 9.16
CA GLY A 369 11.34 -5.97 10.40
C GLY A 369 12.24 -6.14 11.62
N THR A 370 11.94 -5.45 12.71
CA THR A 370 12.70 -5.53 13.95
C THR A 370 11.81 -5.24 15.16
N LEU A 371 11.79 -6.14 16.13
CA LEU A 371 11.30 -5.88 17.48
C LEU A 371 12.35 -6.35 18.47
N THR A 372 12.63 -5.55 19.49
CA THR A 372 13.57 -5.88 20.57
C THR A 372 12.89 -6.58 21.74
N ARG A 373 11.56 -6.64 21.71
CA ARG A 373 10.70 -7.35 22.66
C ARG A 373 10.57 -8.82 22.26
N GLU A 374 9.92 -9.64 23.07
CA GLU A 374 9.56 -11.03 22.77
C GLU A 374 10.77 -11.93 22.46
N GLY A 375 11.91 -11.70 23.12
CA GLY A 375 13.15 -12.43 22.85
C GLY A 375 13.86 -12.02 21.56
N GLY A 376 13.37 -10.97 20.90
CA GLY A 376 13.93 -10.42 19.69
C GLY A 376 13.30 -10.99 18.40
N VAL A 377 13.07 -10.10 17.44
CA VAL A 377 12.56 -10.40 16.11
C VAL A 377 13.41 -9.69 15.07
N SER A 378 13.85 -10.43 14.08
CA SER A 378 14.41 -9.90 12.83
C SER A 378 13.70 -10.54 11.66
N SER A 379 13.16 -9.74 10.75
CA SER A 379 12.51 -10.23 9.54
C SER A 379 13.00 -9.48 8.31
N LEU A 380 12.97 -10.17 7.16
CA LEU A 380 13.40 -9.62 5.88
C LEU A 380 12.61 -10.31 4.76
N ALA A 381 11.91 -9.53 3.91
CA ALA A 381 11.17 -10.06 2.78
C ALA A 381 11.31 -9.15 1.56
N GLY A 382 11.56 -9.74 0.38
CA GLY A 382 11.81 -8.94 -0.82
C GLY A 382 12.21 -9.75 -2.03
N TYR A 383 13.03 -9.11 -2.88
CA TYR A 383 13.41 -9.58 -4.21
C TYR A 383 14.90 -9.45 -4.49
N PHE A 384 15.41 -10.35 -5.32
CA PHE A 384 16.66 -10.18 -6.07
C PHE A 384 16.55 -10.86 -7.42
N TYR A 385 17.43 -10.50 -8.36
CA TYR A 385 17.55 -11.21 -9.65
C TYR A 385 18.77 -12.10 -9.63
N THR A 386 18.64 -13.29 -10.22
CA THR A 386 19.75 -14.20 -10.55
C THR A 386 20.49 -13.68 -11.79
N GLU A 387 21.68 -14.26 -12.09
CA GLU A 387 22.48 -13.86 -13.27
C GLU A 387 21.76 -14.17 -14.59
N ASP A 388 20.97 -15.24 -14.63
CA ASP A 388 20.12 -15.63 -15.77
C ASP A 388 18.79 -14.88 -15.85
N GLY A 389 18.56 -13.90 -14.95
CA GLY A 389 17.45 -12.97 -14.99
C GLY A 389 16.16 -13.45 -14.31
N HIS A 390 16.18 -14.55 -13.57
CA HIS A 390 15.03 -14.98 -12.77
C HIS A 390 14.81 -14.03 -11.59
N LEU A 391 13.57 -13.64 -11.35
CA LEU A 391 13.21 -12.92 -10.14
C LEU A 391 12.95 -13.90 -9.00
N ILE A 392 13.77 -13.81 -7.98
CA ILE A 392 13.62 -14.60 -6.75
C ILE A 392 12.95 -13.75 -5.67
N ILE A 393 11.89 -14.28 -5.12
CA ILE A 393 11.18 -13.75 -3.96
C ILE A 393 11.64 -14.52 -2.73
N PHE A 394 11.87 -13.83 -1.63
CA PHE A 394 12.18 -14.45 -0.35
C PHE A 394 11.47 -13.80 0.82
N ALA A 395 11.19 -14.59 1.85
CA ALA A 395 10.78 -14.14 3.17
C ALA A 395 11.53 -14.93 4.25
N ILE A 396 12.13 -14.22 5.20
CA ILE A 396 12.90 -14.78 6.31
C ILE A 396 12.38 -14.14 7.59
N LEU A 397 11.83 -14.95 8.49
CA LEU A 397 11.32 -14.53 9.80
C LEU A 397 12.16 -15.21 10.88
N ASN A 398 12.97 -14.45 11.63
CA ASN A 398 13.69 -14.94 12.79
C ASN A 398 13.01 -14.39 14.04
N ASN A 399 12.51 -15.27 14.89
CA ASN A 399 11.83 -14.95 16.14
C ASN A 399 12.54 -15.61 17.33
N GLN A 400 12.40 -15.04 18.51
CA GLN A 400 13.07 -15.53 19.74
C GLN A 400 14.59 -15.61 19.55
N CYS A 401 15.16 -14.58 18.95
CA CYS A 401 16.54 -14.51 18.52
C CYS A 401 17.03 -13.06 18.71
N PRO A 402 18.24 -12.85 19.27
CA PRO A 402 18.81 -11.52 19.31
C PRO A 402 18.79 -10.88 17.92
N VAL A 403 18.38 -9.64 17.82
CA VAL A 403 18.15 -8.96 16.53
C VAL A 403 19.37 -9.03 15.61
N MET A 404 20.57 -8.86 16.19
CA MET A 404 21.82 -8.85 15.41
C MET A 404 22.16 -10.23 14.85
N ASP A 405 21.87 -11.30 15.59
CA ASP A 405 22.09 -12.67 15.14
C ASP A 405 21.14 -13.03 14.00
N GLY A 406 19.86 -12.63 14.11
CA GLY A 406 18.90 -12.80 13.02
C GLY A 406 19.32 -12.05 11.76
N ARG A 407 19.77 -10.78 11.89
CA ARG A 407 20.30 -9.99 10.76
C ARG A 407 21.52 -10.62 10.15
N TRP A 408 22.47 -11.07 10.97
CA TRP A 408 23.68 -11.76 10.50
C TRP A 408 23.34 -13.01 9.68
N TRP A 409 22.40 -13.82 10.19
CA TRP A 409 21.97 -15.04 9.53
C TRP A 409 21.33 -14.75 8.16
N GLN A 410 20.44 -13.78 8.09
CA GLN A 410 19.79 -13.30 6.86
C GLN A 410 20.82 -12.79 5.85
N ASP A 411 21.74 -11.94 6.28
CA ASP A 411 22.75 -11.33 5.42
C ASP A 411 23.74 -12.37 4.89
N LYS A 412 24.11 -13.35 5.70
CA LYS A 412 24.97 -14.45 5.29
C LYS A 412 24.30 -15.36 4.26
N LEU A 413 23.03 -15.71 4.46
CA LEU A 413 22.26 -16.49 3.48
C LEU A 413 22.18 -15.72 2.16
N LEU A 414 21.65 -14.51 2.15
CA LEU A 414 21.43 -13.74 0.93
C LEU A 414 22.73 -13.42 0.20
N SER A 415 23.84 -13.22 0.92
CA SER A 415 25.16 -13.01 0.30
C SER A 415 25.70 -14.25 -0.43
N ARG A 416 25.15 -15.44 -0.18
CA ARG A 416 25.49 -16.65 -0.92
C ARG A 416 24.59 -16.86 -2.15
N LEU A 417 23.34 -16.36 -2.09
CA LEU A 417 22.36 -16.55 -3.16
C LEU A 417 22.54 -15.55 -4.29
N VAL A 418 22.98 -14.33 -3.98
CA VAL A 418 23.23 -13.27 -4.97
C VAL A 418 24.67 -13.40 -5.46
N LYS A 419 24.81 -13.69 -6.74
CA LYS A 419 26.09 -13.80 -7.45
C LYS A 419 26.49 -12.49 -8.12
#